data_6daf6baf09cc771e7e95cc7f7c686d6d
#
_entry.id   6daf6baf09cc771e7e95cc7f7c686d6d
#
_cell.length_a   1.000
_cell.length_b   1.000
_cell.length_c   1.000
_cell.angle_alpha   90.00
_cell.angle_beta   90.00
_cell.angle_gamma   90.00
#
_symmetry.space_group_name_H-M   'P 1'
#
loop_
_entity.id
_entity.type
_entity.pdbx_description
1 polymer ?
#
loop_
_entity_poly.entity_id
_entity_poly.type
_entity_poly.pdbx_seq_one_letter_code
_entity_poly.pdbx_strand_id
1 'polypeptide(L)'
;LLIKNSKLTSVTEDYIKETLTEKELKKYYDEKIVGDISAKHILISTETDESATDEEKKAKKEEAKKKAEEIIAKLKKGEDFDKLAKKYSDDDQTKSKGGDLGYFNTGEMEEAFETAAYKLNVNEYTTTPVETSYGYHIIMKTGQKDKPSYKKSKDSIKEKLVDEKKDNDSTISAKAMIALRKKYNIKIKDKTVKNDY
;
A
#
# COMPACT_ATOMS: atom_id res chain seq x y z
N LEU A 1 -22.51 4.95 -23.80
CA LEU A 1 -22.27 4.98 -22.33
C LEU A 1 -20.77 5.13 -22.03
N LEU A 2 -19.89 4.29 -22.58
CA LEU A 2 -18.42 4.31 -22.33
C LEU A 2 -17.77 5.69 -22.59
N ILE A 3 -18.10 6.35 -23.69
CA ILE A 3 -17.53 7.68 -24.05
C ILE A 3 -18.00 8.79 -23.08
N LYS A 4 -19.23 8.72 -22.57
CA LYS A 4 -19.73 9.68 -21.57
C LYS A 4 -18.99 9.53 -20.23
N ASN A 5 -18.79 8.29 -19.78
CA ASN A 5 -18.09 8.02 -18.53
C ASN A 5 -16.60 8.45 -18.60
N SER A 6 -15.92 8.14 -19.70
CA SER A 6 -14.53 8.56 -19.92
C SER A 6 -14.36 10.09 -19.89
N LYS A 7 -15.27 10.85 -20.54
CA LYS A 7 -15.24 12.32 -20.51
C LYS A 7 -15.53 12.88 -19.11
N LEU A 8 -16.47 12.30 -18.37
CA LEU A 8 -16.79 12.73 -17.02
C LEU A 8 -15.61 12.48 -16.08
N THR A 9 -14.95 11.32 -16.21
CA THR A 9 -13.73 11.01 -15.44
C THR A 9 -12.64 12.05 -15.69
N SER A 10 -12.33 12.35 -16.97
CA SER A 10 -11.33 13.35 -17.32
C SER A 10 -11.64 14.74 -16.75
N VAL A 11 -12.90 15.20 -16.88
CA VAL A 11 -13.34 16.49 -16.33
C VAL A 11 -13.21 16.52 -14.81
N THR A 12 -13.51 15.42 -14.14
CA THR A 12 -13.39 15.30 -12.69
C THR A 12 -11.92 15.38 -12.25
N GLU A 13 -11.04 14.66 -12.92
CA GLU A 13 -9.60 14.67 -12.64
C GLU A 13 -8.97 16.04 -12.86
N ASP A 14 -9.31 16.70 -13.98
CA ASP A 14 -8.85 18.05 -14.29
C ASP A 14 -9.31 19.06 -13.22
N TYR A 15 -10.57 18.98 -12.83
CA TYR A 15 -11.12 19.82 -11.75
C TYR A 15 -10.37 19.61 -10.44
N ILE A 16 -10.13 18.36 -10.04
CA ILE A 16 -9.38 18.07 -8.83
C ILE A 16 -7.96 18.63 -8.95
N LYS A 17 -7.26 18.36 -10.06
CA LYS A 17 -5.90 18.87 -10.30
C LYS A 17 -5.80 20.40 -10.23
N GLU A 18 -6.80 21.12 -10.80
CA GLU A 18 -6.86 22.59 -10.75
C GLU A 18 -7.16 23.13 -9.33
N THR A 19 -7.83 22.35 -8.49
CA THR A 19 -8.20 22.76 -7.12
C THR A 19 -7.18 22.35 -6.05
N LEU A 20 -6.23 21.45 -6.38
CA LEU A 20 -5.16 21.07 -5.46
C LEU A 20 -4.28 22.27 -5.10
N THR A 21 -4.13 22.48 -3.81
CA THR A 21 -3.26 23.54 -3.28
C THR A 21 -1.84 23.05 -3.04
N GLU A 22 -0.86 23.95 -3.13
CA GLU A 22 0.52 23.64 -2.80
C GLU A 22 0.69 23.16 -1.34
N LYS A 23 -0.20 23.62 -0.45
CA LYS A 23 -0.24 23.17 0.95
C LYS A 23 -0.64 21.70 1.07
N GLU A 24 -1.66 21.24 0.33
CA GLU A 24 -2.08 19.85 0.31
C GLU A 24 -0.97 18.94 -0.26
N LEU A 25 -0.35 19.36 -1.37
CA LEU A 25 0.75 18.63 -1.98
C LEU A 25 1.95 18.48 -1.03
N LYS A 26 2.35 19.55 -0.36
CA LYS A 26 3.44 19.49 0.62
C LYS A 26 3.08 18.64 1.83
N LYS A 27 1.85 18.78 2.34
CA LYS A 27 1.37 17.95 3.46
C LYS A 27 1.46 16.46 3.09
N TYR A 28 0.95 16.08 1.91
CA TYR A 28 1.05 14.70 1.42
C TYR A 28 2.50 14.24 1.31
N TYR A 29 3.37 15.10 0.74
CA TYR A 29 4.79 14.81 0.64
C TYR A 29 5.42 14.54 2.00
N ASP A 30 5.15 15.39 2.99
CA ASP A 30 5.75 15.28 4.31
C ASP A 30 5.28 14.02 5.07
N GLU A 31 3.99 13.68 4.94
CA GLU A 31 3.34 12.60 5.70
C GLU A 31 3.43 11.23 5.01
N LYS A 32 3.40 11.17 3.67
CA LYS A 32 3.20 9.93 2.92
C LYS A 32 4.37 9.52 2.04
N ILE A 33 5.19 10.47 1.58
CA ILE A 33 6.33 10.11 0.73
C ILE A 33 7.51 9.72 1.62
N VAL A 34 8.07 8.57 1.34
CA VAL A 34 9.25 8.00 2.03
C VAL A 34 10.27 7.53 0.99
N GLY A 35 11.48 7.25 1.42
CA GLY A 35 12.48 6.59 0.56
C GLY A 35 12.19 5.10 0.46
N ASP A 36 12.57 4.48 -0.66
CA ASP A 36 12.48 3.03 -0.78
C ASP A 36 13.28 2.36 0.34
N ILE A 37 12.77 1.25 0.81
CA ILE A 37 13.50 0.37 1.72
C ILE A 37 13.73 -0.97 1.04
N SER A 38 14.82 -1.65 1.40
CA SER A 38 15.00 -3.06 1.07
C SER A 38 14.82 -3.92 2.31
N ALA A 39 14.24 -5.09 2.13
CA ALA A 39 14.00 -6.02 3.22
C ALA A 39 14.20 -7.47 2.80
N LYS A 40 14.46 -8.31 3.78
CA LYS A 40 14.31 -9.76 3.71
C LYS A 40 13.16 -10.18 4.60
N HIS A 41 12.52 -11.30 4.26
CA HIS A 41 11.50 -11.87 5.12
C HIS A 41 11.58 -13.39 5.22
N ILE A 42 10.94 -13.91 6.26
CA ILE A 42 10.61 -15.33 6.42
C ILE A 42 9.10 -15.41 6.56
N LEU A 43 8.43 -16.05 5.63
CA LEU A 43 6.99 -16.30 5.69
C LEU A 43 6.72 -17.66 6.29
N ILE A 44 5.81 -17.72 7.25
CA ILE A 44 5.16 -18.94 7.71
C ILE A 44 3.69 -18.87 7.29
N SER A 45 3.36 -19.63 6.26
CA SER A 45 2.04 -19.59 5.63
C SER A 45 0.94 -20.12 6.53
N THR A 46 -0.21 -19.44 6.47
CA THR A 46 -1.46 -19.88 7.08
C THR A 46 -2.46 -20.41 6.05
N GLU A 47 -1.99 -20.66 4.83
CA GLU A 47 -2.82 -21.20 3.77
C GLU A 47 -3.35 -22.58 4.16
N THR A 48 -4.62 -22.81 3.85
CA THR A 48 -5.35 -24.07 4.07
C THR A 48 -6.16 -24.40 2.83
N ASP A 49 -6.60 -25.65 2.72
CA ASP A 49 -7.54 -26.03 1.66
C ASP A 49 -8.83 -25.22 1.77
N GLU A 50 -9.48 -24.97 0.61
CA GLU A 50 -10.75 -24.24 0.56
C GLU A 50 -11.87 -24.90 1.40
N SER A 51 -11.79 -26.22 1.56
CA SER A 51 -12.72 -27.02 2.37
C SER A 51 -12.41 -27.04 3.87
N ALA A 52 -11.32 -26.41 4.32
CA ALA A 52 -10.93 -26.42 5.73
C ALA A 52 -11.95 -25.72 6.60
N THR A 53 -12.26 -26.32 7.74
CA THR A 53 -13.15 -25.77 8.76
C THR A 53 -12.52 -24.54 9.45
N ASP A 54 -13.33 -23.77 10.13
CA ASP A 54 -12.84 -22.59 10.88
C ASP A 54 -11.87 -23.00 12.01
N GLU A 55 -12.11 -24.17 12.63
CA GLU A 55 -11.23 -24.73 13.65
C GLU A 55 -9.86 -25.11 13.06
N GLU A 56 -9.82 -25.72 11.88
CA GLU A 56 -8.57 -26.06 11.20
C GLU A 56 -7.80 -24.83 10.77
N LYS A 57 -8.47 -23.80 10.23
CA LYS A 57 -7.87 -22.52 9.90
C LYS A 57 -7.27 -21.83 11.13
N LYS A 58 -8.01 -21.86 12.25
CA LYS A 58 -7.53 -21.29 13.51
C LYS A 58 -6.32 -22.05 14.06
N ALA A 59 -6.35 -23.37 14.05
CA ALA A 59 -5.24 -24.21 14.51
C ALA A 59 -3.99 -23.96 13.64
N LYS A 60 -4.13 -23.88 12.31
CA LYS A 60 -3.05 -23.59 11.38
C LYS A 60 -2.41 -22.23 11.67
N LYS A 61 -3.23 -21.23 11.94
CA LYS A 61 -2.80 -19.87 12.28
C LYS A 61 -2.00 -19.83 13.59
N GLU A 62 -2.46 -20.53 14.62
CA GLU A 62 -1.76 -20.65 15.90
C GLU A 62 -0.42 -21.38 15.77
N GLU A 63 -0.38 -22.47 14.99
CA GLU A 63 0.84 -23.20 14.67
C GLU A 63 1.86 -22.33 13.92
N ALA A 64 1.41 -21.62 12.88
CA ALA A 64 2.25 -20.71 12.10
C ALA A 64 2.84 -19.61 12.94
N LYS A 65 2.04 -18.99 13.82
CA LYS A 65 2.49 -17.96 14.76
C LYS A 65 3.58 -18.51 15.70
N LYS A 66 3.34 -19.67 16.31
CA LYS A 66 4.31 -20.32 17.20
C LYS A 66 5.62 -20.64 16.48
N LYS A 67 5.56 -21.16 15.25
CA LYS A 67 6.74 -21.43 14.43
C LYS A 67 7.52 -20.15 14.12
N ALA A 68 6.82 -19.04 13.81
CA ALA A 68 7.47 -17.74 13.59
C ALA A 68 8.15 -17.22 14.87
N GLU A 69 7.53 -17.38 16.04
CA GLU A 69 8.12 -17.02 17.35
C GLU A 69 9.37 -17.86 17.66
N GLU A 70 9.37 -19.17 17.33
CA GLU A 70 10.53 -20.06 17.48
C GLU A 70 11.71 -19.61 16.58
N ILE A 71 11.42 -19.14 15.36
CA ILE A 71 12.43 -18.61 14.44
C ILE A 71 13.01 -17.30 14.98
N ILE A 72 12.17 -16.41 15.51
CA ILE A 72 12.62 -15.18 16.16
C ILE A 72 13.53 -15.51 17.36
N ALA A 73 13.21 -16.54 18.14
CA ALA A 73 14.05 -16.99 19.23
C ALA A 73 15.43 -17.50 18.77
N LYS A 74 15.51 -18.09 17.57
CA LYS A 74 16.78 -18.50 16.94
C LYS A 74 17.60 -17.29 16.50
N LEU A 75 16.94 -16.31 15.85
CA LEU A 75 17.59 -15.04 15.51
C LEU A 75 18.17 -14.32 16.72
N LYS A 76 17.45 -14.29 17.85
CA LYS A 76 17.92 -13.73 19.13
C LYS A 76 19.16 -14.47 19.69
N LYS A 77 19.34 -15.73 19.32
CA LYS A 77 20.54 -16.53 19.67
C LYS A 77 21.70 -16.33 18.67
N GLY A 78 21.52 -15.47 17.67
CA GLY A 78 22.54 -15.13 16.69
C GLY A 78 22.55 -16.08 15.45
N GLU A 79 21.51 -16.89 15.25
CA GLU A 79 21.41 -17.66 14.02
C GLU A 79 21.21 -16.72 12.81
N ASP A 80 21.78 -17.09 11.68
CA ASP A 80 21.82 -16.29 10.47
C ASP A 80 20.43 -16.23 9.79
N PHE A 81 19.97 -15.02 9.45
CA PHE A 81 18.65 -14.78 8.86
C PHE A 81 18.48 -15.52 7.53
N ASP A 82 19.48 -15.47 6.64
CA ASP A 82 19.39 -16.08 5.31
C ASP A 82 19.30 -17.61 5.38
N LYS A 83 20.03 -18.22 6.34
CA LYS A 83 19.95 -19.67 6.60
C LYS A 83 18.57 -20.05 7.12
N LEU A 84 18.02 -19.27 8.04
CA LEU A 84 16.68 -19.51 8.57
C LEU A 84 15.61 -19.33 7.49
N ALA A 85 15.72 -18.29 6.65
CA ALA A 85 14.82 -18.07 5.53
C ALA A 85 14.85 -19.24 4.55
N LYS A 86 16.03 -19.68 4.15
CA LYS A 86 16.20 -20.86 3.26
C LYS A 86 15.61 -22.14 3.84
N LYS A 87 15.66 -22.28 5.16
CA LYS A 87 15.20 -23.50 5.84
C LYS A 87 13.70 -23.49 6.14
N TYR A 88 13.16 -22.35 6.54
CA TYR A 88 11.84 -22.30 7.17
C TYR A 88 10.81 -21.48 6.40
N SER A 89 11.21 -20.59 5.48
CA SER A 89 10.27 -19.78 4.74
C SER A 89 9.39 -20.62 3.83
N ASP A 90 8.11 -20.32 3.79
CA ASP A 90 7.13 -20.89 2.87
C ASP A 90 6.96 -20.01 1.61
N ASP A 91 7.72 -18.91 1.48
CA ASP A 91 7.76 -18.10 0.25
C ASP A 91 8.78 -18.65 -0.74
N ASP A 92 8.31 -19.42 -1.71
CA ASP A 92 9.16 -20.08 -2.73
C ASP A 92 9.86 -19.07 -3.67
N GLN A 93 9.36 -17.84 -3.80
CA GLN A 93 9.96 -16.83 -4.68
C GLN A 93 11.26 -16.25 -4.12
N THR A 94 11.33 -16.10 -2.79
CA THR A 94 12.48 -15.47 -2.13
C THR A 94 13.29 -16.41 -1.23
N LYS A 95 12.71 -17.54 -0.81
CA LYS A 95 13.34 -18.53 0.07
C LYS A 95 14.77 -18.89 -0.33
N SER A 96 14.99 -19.23 -1.60
CA SER A 96 16.30 -19.63 -2.13
C SER A 96 17.35 -18.52 -2.06
N LYS A 97 16.88 -17.26 -2.06
CA LYS A 97 17.69 -16.03 -1.96
C LYS A 97 17.80 -15.49 -0.52
N GLY A 98 17.46 -16.31 0.49
CA GLY A 98 17.49 -15.90 1.90
C GLY A 98 16.37 -14.91 2.29
N GLY A 99 15.26 -14.95 1.56
CA GLY A 99 14.09 -14.12 1.79
C GLY A 99 14.18 -12.70 1.20
N ASP A 100 15.13 -12.43 0.29
CA ASP A 100 15.39 -11.10 -0.26
C ASP A 100 14.26 -10.64 -1.20
N LEU A 101 13.61 -9.53 -0.82
CA LEU A 101 12.55 -8.85 -1.57
C LEU A 101 13.07 -7.72 -2.47
N GLY A 102 14.32 -7.32 -2.29
CA GLY A 102 14.86 -6.13 -2.93
C GLY A 102 14.29 -4.83 -2.36
N TYR A 103 14.37 -3.76 -3.15
CA TYR A 103 13.82 -2.43 -2.79
C TYR A 103 12.35 -2.33 -3.18
N PHE A 104 11.55 -1.74 -2.28
CA PHE A 104 10.14 -1.43 -2.50
C PHE A 104 9.75 -0.11 -1.83
N ASN A 105 8.63 0.47 -2.24
CA ASN A 105 8.04 1.68 -1.67
C ASN A 105 6.65 1.38 -1.09
N THR A 106 6.01 2.38 -0.49
CA THR A 106 4.65 2.29 0.07
C THR A 106 3.62 1.93 -1.01
N GLY A 107 2.71 1.02 -0.69
CA GLY A 107 1.65 0.52 -1.57
C GLY A 107 2.06 -0.67 -2.44
N GLU A 108 3.28 -1.20 -2.29
CA GLU A 108 3.76 -2.37 -3.02
C GLU A 108 3.61 -3.68 -2.23
N MET A 109 3.51 -3.57 -0.89
CA MET A 109 3.31 -4.70 0.03
C MET A 109 2.04 -4.49 0.84
N GLU A 110 1.60 -5.51 1.59
CA GLU A 110 0.48 -5.34 2.53
C GLU A 110 0.81 -4.32 3.63
N GLU A 111 -0.19 -3.52 4.02
CA GLU A 111 -0.03 -2.41 4.97
C GLU A 111 0.63 -2.82 6.30
N ALA A 112 0.27 -4.00 6.83
CA ALA A 112 0.86 -4.51 8.05
C ALA A 112 2.36 -4.81 7.89
N PHE A 113 2.75 -5.39 6.74
CA PHE A 113 4.14 -5.67 6.39
C PHE A 113 4.94 -4.37 6.25
N GLU A 114 4.44 -3.42 5.44
CA GLU A 114 5.09 -2.13 5.21
C GLU A 114 5.27 -1.35 6.52
N THR A 115 4.21 -1.25 7.32
CA THR A 115 4.24 -0.54 8.61
C THR A 115 5.33 -1.10 9.53
N ALA A 116 5.48 -2.43 9.57
CA ALA A 116 6.52 -3.06 10.36
C ALA A 116 7.92 -2.82 9.78
N ALA A 117 8.09 -2.99 8.45
CA ALA A 117 9.37 -2.84 7.77
C ALA A 117 9.91 -1.40 7.84
N TYR A 118 9.04 -0.38 7.66
CA TYR A 118 9.45 1.02 7.74
C TYR A 118 9.88 1.46 9.14
N LYS A 119 9.34 0.85 10.21
CA LYS A 119 9.72 1.15 11.60
C LYS A 119 11.10 0.61 12.00
N LEU A 120 11.63 -0.37 11.29
CA LEU A 120 12.93 -0.95 11.57
C LEU A 120 14.07 0.00 11.15
N ASN A 121 15.15 -0.02 11.90
CA ASN A 121 16.43 0.48 11.42
C ASN A 121 17.09 -0.52 10.47
N VAL A 122 18.02 -0.05 9.64
CA VAL A 122 18.78 -0.96 8.75
C VAL A 122 19.53 -2.00 9.58
N ASN A 123 19.42 -3.27 9.19
CA ASN A 123 19.92 -4.48 9.87
C ASN A 123 19.14 -4.88 11.13
N GLU A 124 17.99 -4.24 11.42
CA GLU A 124 17.06 -4.73 12.43
C GLU A 124 16.03 -5.67 11.84
N TYR A 125 15.49 -6.56 12.67
CA TYR A 125 14.39 -7.46 12.33
C TYR A 125 13.25 -7.37 13.35
N THR A 126 12.04 -7.76 12.94
CA THR A 126 10.85 -7.75 13.79
C THR A 126 11.00 -8.74 14.93
N THR A 127 10.77 -8.27 16.15
CA THR A 127 10.88 -9.10 17.39
C THR A 127 9.60 -9.83 17.75
N THR A 128 8.53 -9.58 16.98
CA THR A 128 7.24 -10.28 17.01
C THR A 128 6.83 -10.60 15.59
N PRO A 129 6.13 -11.72 15.33
CA PRO A 129 5.60 -12.02 14.02
C PRO A 129 4.62 -10.94 13.53
N VAL A 130 4.71 -10.57 12.25
CA VAL A 130 3.82 -9.64 11.57
C VAL A 130 2.79 -10.44 10.79
N GLU A 131 1.51 -10.25 11.11
CA GLU A 131 0.41 -10.94 10.46
C GLU A 131 -0.03 -10.22 9.18
N THR A 132 -0.20 -10.99 8.09
CA THR A 132 -0.77 -10.55 6.82
C THR A 132 -1.78 -11.58 6.32
N SER A 133 -2.36 -11.36 5.14
CA SER A 133 -3.26 -12.35 4.52
C SER A 133 -2.56 -13.66 4.13
N TYR A 134 -1.24 -13.64 3.93
CA TYR A 134 -0.44 -14.84 3.59
C TYR A 134 -0.03 -15.67 4.79
N GLY A 135 0.02 -15.06 5.98
CA GLY A 135 0.49 -15.70 7.20
C GLY A 135 1.31 -14.78 8.10
N TYR A 136 2.28 -15.37 8.79
CA TYR A 136 3.16 -14.63 9.70
C TYR A 136 4.54 -14.39 9.09
N HIS A 137 4.96 -13.14 9.09
CA HIS A 137 6.26 -12.72 8.58
C HIS A 137 7.22 -12.35 9.71
N ILE A 138 8.49 -12.70 9.52
CA ILE A 138 9.62 -12.12 10.23
C ILE A 138 10.33 -11.26 9.18
N ILE A 139 10.49 -9.97 9.45
CA ILE A 139 10.97 -8.99 8.49
C ILE A 139 12.29 -8.43 8.98
N MET A 140 13.29 -8.34 8.10
CA MET A 140 14.57 -7.69 8.37
C MET A 140 14.79 -6.58 7.34
N LYS A 141 14.96 -5.35 7.78
CA LYS A 141 15.30 -4.23 6.90
C LYS A 141 16.79 -4.30 6.54
N THR A 142 17.09 -4.32 5.24
CA THR A 142 18.47 -4.46 4.75
C THR A 142 19.05 -3.18 4.18
N GLY A 143 18.18 -2.21 3.84
CA GLY A 143 18.64 -0.94 3.30
C GLY A 143 17.54 0.12 3.27
N GLN A 144 17.95 1.35 3.03
CA GLN A 144 17.05 2.49 2.88
C GLN A 144 17.66 3.51 1.95
N LYS A 145 16.88 3.99 0.99
CA LYS A 145 17.23 5.13 0.14
C LYS A 145 16.70 6.42 0.73
N ASP A 146 17.32 7.52 0.34
CA ASP A 146 16.82 8.84 0.70
C ASP A 146 15.43 9.08 0.13
N LYS A 147 14.62 9.85 0.86
CA LYS A 147 13.33 10.34 0.40
C LYS A 147 13.53 11.14 -0.89
N PRO A 148 12.79 10.82 -1.98
CA PRO A 148 12.88 11.60 -3.21
C PRO A 148 12.50 13.06 -2.97
N SER A 149 13.14 14.00 -3.68
CA SER A 149 12.83 15.42 -3.50
C SER A 149 11.37 15.74 -3.84
N TYR A 150 10.78 16.75 -3.17
CA TYR A 150 9.41 17.21 -3.45
C TYR A 150 9.17 17.46 -4.94
N LYS A 151 10.14 18.09 -5.63
CA LYS A 151 10.05 18.35 -7.07
C LYS A 151 9.86 17.06 -7.89
N LYS A 152 10.58 15.99 -7.55
CA LYS A 152 10.47 14.69 -8.23
C LYS A 152 9.14 13.98 -7.92
N SER A 153 8.62 14.18 -6.72
CA SER A 153 7.40 13.50 -6.26
C SER A 153 6.11 14.25 -6.60
N LYS A 154 6.18 15.52 -6.99
CA LYS A 154 5.01 16.41 -7.10
C LYS A 154 3.93 15.88 -8.04
N ASP A 155 4.30 15.34 -9.20
CA ASP A 155 3.32 14.86 -10.16
C ASP A 155 2.67 13.54 -9.71
N SER A 156 3.45 12.63 -9.15
CA SER A 156 2.93 11.39 -8.55
C SER A 156 2.01 11.68 -7.35
N ILE A 157 2.32 12.69 -6.54
CA ILE A 157 1.46 13.14 -5.43
C ILE A 157 0.12 13.68 -5.96
N LYS A 158 0.13 14.45 -7.06
CA LYS A 158 -1.12 14.93 -7.67
C LYS A 158 -2.01 13.79 -8.10
N GLU A 159 -1.47 12.77 -8.77
CA GLU A 159 -2.25 11.61 -9.20
C GLU A 159 -2.85 10.86 -7.99
N LYS A 160 -2.05 10.60 -6.97
CA LYS A 160 -2.53 9.94 -5.74
C LYS A 160 -3.62 10.74 -5.03
N LEU A 161 -3.48 12.06 -4.93
CA LEU A 161 -4.52 12.93 -4.34
C LEU A 161 -5.78 13.02 -5.20
N VAL A 162 -5.66 12.90 -6.52
CA VAL A 162 -6.82 12.79 -7.43
C VAL A 162 -7.62 11.54 -7.10
N ASP A 163 -6.95 10.39 -6.98
CA ASP A 163 -7.61 9.13 -6.66
C ASP A 163 -8.23 9.15 -5.26
N GLU A 164 -7.49 9.60 -4.25
CA GLU A 164 -8.03 9.75 -2.89
C GLU A 164 -9.26 10.66 -2.82
N LYS A 165 -9.28 11.77 -3.56
CA LYS A 165 -10.43 12.68 -3.58
C LYS A 165 -11.62 12.10 -4.34
N LYS A 166 -11.39 11.27 -5.37
CA LYS A 166 -12.46 10.55 -6.08
C LYS A 166 -13.11 9.49 -5.16
N ASP A 167 -12.29 8.77 -4.41
CA ASP A 167 -12.76 7.69 -3.52
C ASP A 167 -13.49 8.25 -2.29
N ASN A 168 -13.03 9.39 -1.75
CA ASN A 168 -13.56 9.96 -0.53
C ASN A 168 -14.72 10.95 -0.72
N ASP A 169 -15.00 11.42 -1.95
CA ASP A 169 -16.08 12.37 -2.24
C ASP A 169 -16.94 11.93 -3.43
N SER A 170 -18.02 11.20 -3.14
CA SER A 170 -18.98 10.73 -4.16
C SER A 170 -19.64 11.89 -4.95
N THR A 171 -19.54 13.14 -4.45
CA THR A 171 -20.12 14.32 -5.11
C THR A 171 -19.11 15.08 -5.99
N ILE A 172 -17.85 14.62 -6.03
CA ILE A 172 -16.77 15.37 -6.70
C ILE A 172 -17.03 15.56 -8.21
N SER A 173 -17.62 14.56 -8.89
CA SER A 173 -17.97 14.65 -10.29
C SER A 173 -19.06 15.72 -10.56
N ALA A 174 -20.04 15.84 -9.66
CA ALA A 174 -21.06 16.88 -9.75
C ALA A 174 -20.45 18.26 -9.54
N LYS A 175 -19.56 18.41 -8.56
CA LYS A 175 -18.80 19.66 -8.33
C LYS A 175 -17.97 20.06 -9.55
N ALA A 176 -17.28 19.09 -10.17
CA ALA A 176 -16.50 19.32 -11.39
C ALA A 176 -17.39 19.82 -12.55
N MET A 177 -18.55 19.20 -12.74
CA MET A 177 -19.49 19.62 -13.77
C MET A 177 -20.09 21.02 -13.53
N ILE A 178 -20.38 21.36 -12.28
CA ILE A 178 -20.83 22.71 -11.89
C ILE A 178 -19.74 23.75 -12.19
N ALA A 179 -18.49 23.46 -11.81
CA ALA A 179 -17.34 24.32 -12.07
C ALA A 179 -17.10 24.53 -13.57
N LEU A 180 -17.16 23.47 -14.36
CA LEU A 180 -17.03 23.51 -15.81
C LEU A 180 -18.10 24.41 -16.46
N ARG A 181 -19.35 24.26 -16.03
CA ARG A 181 -20.46 25.08 -16.54
C ARG A 181 -20.23 26.56 -16.22
N LYS A 182 -19.80 26.87 -15.01
CA LYS A 182 -19.47 28.23 -14.60
C LYS A 182 -18.32 28.81 -15.43
N LYS A 183 -17.26 28.02 -15.64
CA LYS A 183 -16.06 28.42 -16.40
C LYS A 183 -16.39 28.78 -17.85
N TYR A 184 -17.31 28.02 -18.49
CA TYR A 184 -17.69 28.22 -19.89
C TYR A 184 -19.06 28.91 -20.07
N ASN A 185 -19.67 29.46 -19.01
CA ASN A 185 -20.97 30.13 -19.01
C ASN A 185 -22.09 29.30 -19.70
N ILE A 186 -22.10 27.98 -19.47
CA ILE A 186 -23.06 27.05 -20.08
C ILE A 186 -24.41 27.17 -19.37
N LYS A 187 -25.46 27.56 -20.11
CA LYS A 187 -26.82 27.62 -19.57
C LYS A 187 -27.63 26.41 -20.03
N ILE A 188 -28.09 25.60 -19.06
CA ILE A 188 -28.99 24.48 -19.33
C ILE A 188 -30.41 25.01 -19.45
N LYS A 189 -31.03 24.89 -20.62
CA LYS A 189 -32.39 25.33 -20.88
C LYS A 189 -33.44 24.27 -20.53
N ASP A 190 -33.06 22.99 -20.58
CA ASP A 190 -33.96 21.88 -20.28
C ASP A 190 -34.08 21.68 -18.75
N LYS A 191 -35.33 21.73 -18.25
CA LYS A 191 -35.63 21.57 -16.83
C LYS A 191 -35.37 20.16 -16.31
N THR A 192 -35.54 19.14 -17.14
CA THR A 192 -35.28 17.74 -16.77
C THR A 192 -33.79 17.50 -16.54
N VAL A 193 -32.93 18.02 -17.41
CA VAL A 193 -31.46 17.89 -17.26
C VAL A 193 -30.93 18.78 -16.12
N LYS A 194 -31.64 19.85 -15.77
CA LYS A 194 -31.18 20.78 -14.68
C LYS A 194 -31.25 20.17 -13.30
N ASN A 195 -32.13 19.18 -13.08
CA ASN A 195 -32.33 18.54 -11.77
C ASN A 195 -31.43 17.31 -11.54
N ASP A 196 -30.80 16.80 -12.60
CA ASP A 196 -29.95 15.62 -12.52
C ASP A 196 -28.45 15.95 -12.22
N TYR A 197 -28.15 17.24 -11.99
CA TYR A 197 -26.78 17.73 -11.74
C TYR A 197 -26.74 18.89 -10.78
#